data_c17efe561f1caeeae01d515ced78bd69
#
_entry.id   c17efe561f1caeeae01d515ced78bd69
#
_cell.length_a   1.000
_cell.length_b   1.000
_cell.length_c   1.000
_cell.angle_alpha   90.00
_cell.angle_beta   90.00
_cell.angle_gamma   90.00
#
_symmetry.space_group_name_H-M   'P 1'
#
loop_
_entity.id
_entity.type
_entity.pdbx_description
1 polymer ?
#
loop_
_entity_poly.entity_id
_entity_poly.type
_entity_poly.pdbx_seq_one_letter_code
_entity_poly.pdbx_strand_id
1 'polypeptide(L)'
;MTKVKSLVDGIGNEILTEKYYDDWALSYEQTLKKWNYKAPLKAVNVMSLLKENINSNLDLACGTGMFAVKLKKNYPNVTIDGCDISSKSLKIAKKKKLYRKLFKQSFEKKINIIKKYDSVSMIGSITYCKKPKKLFLLINDYLKKNGIFIFSHRIDLWKKQNFDSIINNFNQYFKLIYKSRPLSYLSKNSSFSNKIKIRIVILEKI
;
A
#
# COMPACT_ATOMS: atom_id res chain seq x y z
N MET A 1 22.70 2.50 -19.22
CA MET A 1 21.74 2.60 -18.08
C MET A 1 20.34 2.34 -18.59
N THR A 2 19.78 1.17 -18.32
CA THR A 2 18.41 0.83 -18.73
C THR A 2 17.42 1.69 -17.92
N LYS A 3 16.84 2.69 -18.57
CA LYS A 3 15.69 3.42 -17.99
C LYS A 3 14.54 2.43 -17.80
N VAL A 4 14.09 2.25 -16.57
CA VAL A 4 12.84 1.52 -16.29
C VAL A 4 11.72 2.31 -16.95
N LYS A 5 11.19 1.77 -18.04
CA LYS A 5 10.25 2.49 -18.93
C LYS A 5 8.79 2.45 -18.46
N SER A 6 8.45 1.58 -17.50
CA SER A 6 7.06 1.35 -17.10
C SER A 6 6.96 0.97 -15.61
N LEU A 7 5.79 1.29 -15.01
CA LEU A 7 5.41 0.87 -13.65
C LEU A 7 5.33 -0.67 -13.46
N VAL A 8 5.52 -1.43 -14.52
CA VAL A 8 5.44 -2.90 -14.54
C VAL A 8 6.83 -3.54 -14.52
N ASP A 9 7.87 -2.84 -14.99
CA ASP A 9 9.21 -3.40 -15.18
C ASP A 9 9.92 -3.79 -13.88
N GLY A 10 9.51 -3.19 -12.75
CA GLY A 10 10.03 -3.52 -11.42
C GLY A 10 9.33 -4.69 -10.73
N ILE A 11 8.24 -5.24 -11.30
CA ILE A 11 7.48 -6.32 -10.66
C ILE A 11 8.39 -7.53 -10.50
N GLY A 12 8.60 -7.93 -9.24
CA GLY A 12 9.41 -9.09 -8.92
C GLY A 12 10.93 -8.82 -8.85
N ASN A 13 11.41 -7.57 -8.97
CA ASN A 13 12.82 -7.21 -8.79
C ASN A 13 12.97 -6.01 -7.85
N GLU A 14 13.37 -6.27 -6.60
CA GLU A 14 13.52 -5.22 -5.57
C GLU A 14 14.52 -4.15 -5.95
N ILE A 15 15.67 -4.52 -6.55
CA ILE A 15 16.74 -3.59 -6.93
C ILE A 15 16.26 -2.63 -8.01
N LEU A 16 15.62 -3.16 -9.06
CA LEU A 16 15.06 -2.32 -10.13
C LEU A 16 13.92 -1.44 -9.60
N THR A 17 13.08 -1.96 -8.72
CA THR A 17 11.99 -1.22 -8.10
C THR A 17 12.53 -0.08 -7.23
N GLU A 18 13.52 -0.35 -6.37
CA GLU A 18 14.16 0.67 -5.53
C GLU A 18 14.74 1.81 -6.40
N LYS A 19 15.56 1.46 -7.40
CA LYS A 19 16.16 2.43 -8.31
C LYS A 19 15.10 3.27 -9.02
N TYR A 20 14.06 2.65 -9.54
CA TYR A 20 12.97 3.33 -10.23
C TYR A 20 12.29 4.37 -9.34
N TYR A 21 11.91 3.99 -8.11
CA TYR A 21 11.26 4.91 -7.18
C TYR A 21 12.21 5.95 -6.60
N ASP A 22 13.50 5.65 -6.44
CA ASP A 22 14.51 6.64 -6.07
C ASP A 22 14.67 7.71 -7.15
N ASP A 23 14.73 7.32 -8.42
CA ASP A 23 14.87 8.27 -9.55
C ASP A 23 13.60 9.11 -9.73
N TRP A 24 12.44 8.56 -9.40
CA TRP A 24 11.15 9.25 -9.55
C TRP A 24 10.73 10.06 -8.31
N ALA A 25 11.33 9.85 -7.16
CA ALA A 25 10.87 10.37 -5.86
C ALA A 25 10.54 11.87 -5.86
N LEU A 26 11.40 12.72 -6.44
CA LEU A 26 11.22 14.18 -6.42
C LEU A 26 10.00 14.67 -7.20
N SER A 27 9.66 14.02 -8.31
CA SER A 27 8.51 14.40 -9.15
C SER A 27 7.28 13.52 -8.92
N TYR A 28 7.39 12.50 -8.05
CA TYR A 28 6.39 11.46 -7.84
C TYR A 28 4.99 12.01 -7.55
N GLU A 29 4.85 12.83 -6.52
CA GLU A 29 3.54 13.37 -6.11
C GLU A 29 2.95 14.32 -7.15
N GLN A 30 3.79 15.15 -7.77
CA GLN A 30 3.34 16.05 -8.83
C GLN A 30 2.85 15.26 -10.06
N THR A 31 3.56 14.21 -10.43
CA THR A 31 3.20 13.31 -11.54
C THR A 31 1.89 12.59 -11.23
N LEU A 32 1.74 12.01 -10.05
CA LEU A 32 0.51 11.33 -9.65
C LEU A 32 -0.69 12.27 -9.55
N LYS A 33 -0.47 13.52 -9.12
CA LYS A 33 -1.52 14.56 -9.15
C LYS A 33 -1.97 14.86 -10.58
N LYS A 34 -1.03 15.01 -11.53
CA LYS A 34 -1.32 15.19 -12.96
C LYS A 34 -2.10 13.99 -13.52
N TRP A 35 -1.79 12.78 -13.11
CA TRP A 35 -2.48 11.55 -13.53
C TRP A 35 -3.80 11.27 -12.80
N ASN A 36 -4.22 12.18 -11.90
CA ASN A 36 -5.44 12.07 -11.11
C ASN A 36 -5.50 10.81 -10.21
N TYR A 37 -4.37 10.48 -9.57
CA TYR A 37 -4.28 9.35 -8.65
C TYR A 37 -5.04 9.60 -7.35
N LYS A 38 -6.09 8.84 -7.10
CA LYS A 38 -6.98 9.01 -5.95
C LYS A 38 -7.03 7.78 -5.02
N ALA A 39 -6.22 6.75 -5.24
CA ALA A 39 -6.29 5.52 -4.45
C ALA A 39 -6.10 5.76 -2.94
N PRO A 40 -5.14 6.58 -2.45
CA PRO A 40 -5.01 6.87 -1.02
C PRO A 40 -6.27 7.49 -0.41
N LEU A 41 -6.88 8.47 -1.09
CA LEU A 41 -8.11 9.11 -0.62
C LEU A 41 -9.28 8.10 -0.57
N LYS A 42 -9.46 7.33 -1.65
CA LYS A 42 -10.53 6.33 -1.72
C LYS A 42 -10.37 5.24 -0.66
N ALA A 43 -9.13 4.82 -0.40
CA ALA A 43 -8.84 3.82 0.63
C ALA A 43 -9.21 4.33 2.03
N VAL A 44 -8.80 5.55 2.38
CA VAL A 44 -9.12 6.13 3.68
C VAL A 44 -10.63 6.37 3.84
N ASN A 45 -11.33 6.81 2.79
CA ASN A 45 -12.78 7.00 2.85
C ASN A 45 -13.52 5.68 3.15
N VAL A 46 -13.12 4.57 2.50
CA VAL A 46 -13.72 3.26 2.79
C VAL A 46 -13.37 2.80 4.21
N MET A 47 -12.12 3.00 4.62
CA MET A 47 -11.66 2.64 5.95
C MET A 47 -12.44 3.36 7.03
N SER A 48 -12.73 4.67 6.86
CA SER A 48 -13.49 5.46 7.84
C SER A 48 -14.99 5.10 7.93
N LEU A 49 -15.53 4.50 6.88
CA LEU A 49 -16.91 3.96 6.93
C LEU A 49 -17.00 2.64 7.70
N LEU A 50 -15.92 1.88 7.78
CA LEU A 50 -15.91 0.54 8.39
C LEU A 50 -15.28 0.49 9.78
N LYS A 51 -14.39 1.43 10.08
CA LYS A 51 -13.67 1.53 11.37
C LYS A 51 -13.67 2.97 11.85
N GLU A 52 -14.42 3.23 12.88
CA GLU A 52 -14.52 4.57 13.49
C GLU A 52 -13.18 5.00 14.13
N ASN A 53 -12.51 4.08 14.80
CA ASN A 53 -11.30 4.36 15.56
C ASN A 53 -10.11 3.53 15.04
N ILE A 54 -9.06 4.22 14.61
CA ILE A 54 -7.75 3.67 14.26
C ILE A 54 -6.69 4.48 14.99
N ASN A 55 -6.07 3.88 16.00
CA ASN A 55 -5.05 4.54 16.83
C ASN A 55 -3.62 4.26 16.35
N SER A 56 -3.43 3.21 15.56
CA SER A 56 -2.12 2.83 15.03
C SER A 56 -2.21 2.20 13.64
N ASN A 57 -1.28 2.59 12.75
CA ASN A 57 -1.17 2.06 11.40
C ASN A 57 0.28 1.74 11.02
N LEU A 58 0.50 0.61 10.37
CA LEU A 58 1.74 0.28 9.69
C LEU A 58 1.53 0.44 8.17
N ASP A 59 2.24 1.42 7.58
CA ASP A 59 2.13 1.75 6.16
C ASP A 59 3.26 1.05 5.37
N LEU A 60 2.94 -0.08 4.75
CA LEU A 60 3.88 -0.90 3.97
C LEU A 60 4.03 -0.32 2.56
N ALA A 61 5.29 -0.16 2.13
CA ALA A 61 5.66 0.55 0.91
C ALA A 61 5.05 1.97 0.89
N CYS A 62 5.33 2.72 1.95
CA CYS A 62 4.71 4.02 2.23
C CYS A 62 5.09 5.12 1.23
N GLY A 63 6.14 4.90 0.42
CA GLY A 63 6.64 5.85 -0.56
C GLY A 63 6.95 7.22 0.06
N THR A 64 6.43 8.25 -0.56
CA THR A 64 6.56 9.64 -0.08
C THR A 64 5.55 10.01 1.02
N GLY A 65 4.68 9.07 1.46
CA GLY A 65 3.72 9.27 2.54
C GLY A 65 2.37 9.84 2.11
N MET A 66 1.96 9.66 0.87
CA MET A 66 0.67 10.17 0.37
C MET A 66 -0.53 9.57 1.11
N PHE A 67 -0.47 8.28 1.49
CA PHE A 67 -1.53 7.63 2.26
C PHE A 67 -1.60 8.20 3.68
N ALA A 68 -0.46 8.34 4.36
CA ALA A 68 -0.38 8.91 5.71
C ALA A 68 -1.00 10.31 5.80
N VAL A 69 -0.80 11.16 4.78
CA VAL A 69 -1.45 12.50 4.71
C VAL A 69 -2.97 12.37 4.75
N LYS A 70 -3.55 11.42 4.02
CA LYS A 70 -5.00 11.20 4.01
C LYS A 70 -5.48 10.55 5.30
N LEU A 71 -4.72 9.59 5.81
CA LEU A 71 -5.05 8.89 7.05
C LEU A 71 -5.09 9.85 8.25
N LYS A 72 -4.08 10.70 8.40
CA LYS A 72 -4.03 11.71 9.48
C LYS A 72 -5.17 12.73 9.41
N LYS A 73 -5.69 13.02 8.22
CA LYS A 73 -6.83 13.93 8.07
C LYS A 73 -8.12 13.32 8.64
N ASN A 74 -8.31 12.01 8.51
CA ASN A 74 -9.52 11.32 9.00
C ASN A 74 -9.33 10.78 10.43
N TYR A 75 -8.09 10.46 10.81
CA TYR A 75 -7.73 9.96 12.13
C TYR A 75 -6.57 10.81 12.69
N PRO A 76 -6.85 12.00 13.25
CA PRO A 76 -5.80 12.97 13.65
C PRO A 76 -4.81 12.40 14.67
N ASN A 77 -5.28 11.54 15.57
CA ASN A 77 -4.48 10.96 16.66
C ASN A 77 -3.76 9.65 16.28
N VAL A 78 -3.94 9.13 15.03
CA VAL A 78 -3.32 7.87 14.63
C VAL A 78 -1.80 7.95 14.68
N THR A 79 -1.16 6.98 15.32
CA THR A 79 0.28 6.80 15.26
C THR A 79 0.63 5.97 14.02
N ILE A 80 1.52 6.48 13.16
CA ILE A 80 1.89 5.82 11.90
C ILE A 80 3.36 5.44 11.94
N ASP A 81 3.66 4.18 11.66
CA ASP A 81 4.98 3.71 11.26
C ASP A 81 4.94 3.33 9.78
N GLY A 82 6.06 3.45 9.08
CA GLY A 82 6.12 3.14 7.66
C GLY A 82 7.38 2.40 7.26
N CYS A 83 7.32 1.63 6.18
CA CYS A 83 8.51 1.10 5.54
C CYS A 83 8.46 1.31 4.02
N ASP A 84 9.63 1.50 3.43
CA ASP A 84 9.81 1.55 1.99
C ASP A 84 11.23 1.15 1.62
N ILE A 85 11.42 0.64 0.40
CA ILE A 85 12.76 0.32 -0.13
C ILE A 85 13.46 1.56 -0.67
N SER A 86 12.72 2.59 -1.12
CA SER A 86 13.29 3.84 -1.68
C SER A 86 13.74 4.78 -0.57
N SER A 87 15.05 4.97 -0.47
CA SER A 87 15.62 5.91 0.49
C SER A 87 15.26 7.37 0.19
N LYS A 88 15.14 7.73 -1.10
CA LYS A 88 14.73 9.09 -1.49
C LYS A 88 13.27 9.36 -1.18
N SER A 89 12.36 8.39 -1.40
CA SER A 89 10.96 8.48 -0.99
C SER A 89 10.83 8.64 0.54
N LEU A 90 11.57 7.85 1.32
CA LEU A 90 11.56 7.96 2.78
C LEU A 90 12.06 9.32 3.29
N LYS A 91 13.06 9.94 2.62
CA LYS A 91 13.49 11.31 2.94
C LYS A 91 12.35 12.32 2.78
N ILE A 92 11.52 12.16 1.73
CA ILE A 92 10.35 13.03 1.50
C ILE A 92 9.26 12.75 2.55
N ALA A 93 8.97 11.48 2.83
CA ALA A 93 8.02 11.08 3.86
C ALA A 93 8.40 11.63 5.25
N LYS A 94 9.69 11.57 5.62
CA LYS A 94 10.23 12.10 6.88
C LYS A 94 9.98 13.60 7.03
N LYS A 95 10.13 14.38 5.95
CA LYS A 95 9.89 15.84 5.97
C LYS A 95 8.43 16.19 6.30
N LYS A 96 7.48 15.30 6.06
CA LYS A 96 6.06 15.52 6.39
C LYS A 96 5.74 15.40 7.88
N LYS A 97 6.66 14.85 8.69
CA LYS A 97 6.51 14.70 10.15
C LYS A 97 5.24 13.94 10.58
N LEU A 98 4.76 12.99 9.76
CA LEU A 98 3.56 12.21 10.02
C LEU A 98 3.84 10.83 10.59
N TYR A 99 5.05 10.31 10.38
CA TYR A 99 5.47 8.99 10.83
C TYR A 99 6.25 9.09 12.14
N ARG A 100 5.94 8.19 13.07
CA ARG A 100 6.73 7.98 14.29
C ARG A 100 8.07 7.31 13.96
N LYS A 101 8.02 6.24 13.16
CA LYS A 101 9.21 5.51 12.66
C LYS A 101 9.11 5.24 11.17
N LEU A 102 10.25 5.30 10.50
CA LEU A 102 10.40 4.93 9.10
C LEU A 102 11.53 3.92 8.97
N PHE A 103 11.23 2.78 8.33
CA PHE A 103 12.17 1.69 8.09
C PHE A 103 12.55 1.63 6.61
N LYS A 104 13.86 1.71 6.30
CA LYS A 104 14.38 1.46 4.94
C LYS A 104 14.49 -0.04 4.75
N GLN A 105 13.40 -0.64 4.26
CA GLN A 105 13.28 -2.10 4.14
C GLN A 105 12.21 -2.50 3.14
N SER A 106 12.40 -3.67 2.50
CA SER A 106 11.34 -4.33 1.73
C SER A 106 10.20 -4.79 2.62
N PHE A 107 8.97 -4.59 2.18
CA PHE A 107 7.76 -5.09 2.87
C PHE A 107 7.66 -6.63 2.89
N GLU A 108 8.43 -7.35 2.07
CA GLU A 108 8.51 -8.81 2.09
C GLU A 108 9.43 -9.36 3.19
N LYS A 109 10.20 -8.49 3.85
CA LYS A 109 11.03 -8.83 5.01
C LYS A 109 10.31 -8.48 6.31
N LYS A 110 10.50 -9.30 7.34
CA LYS A 110 9.92 -9.04 8.66
C LYS A 110 10.49 -7.74 9.22
N ILE A 111 9.60 -6.82 9.59
CA ILE A 111 9.96 -5.60 10.31
C ILE A 111 10.00 -5.95 11.80
N ASN A 112 11.09 -5.59 12.47
CA ASN A 112 11.19 -5.80 13.92
C ASN A 112 10.38 -4.72 14.64
N ILE A 113 9.13 -5.06 14.96
CA ILE A 113 8.17 -4.22 15.69
C ILE A 113 7.75 -4.91 16.97
N ILE A 114 7.61 -4.15 18.04
CA ILE A 114 7.23 -4.67 19.38
C ILE A 114 5.71 -4.66 19.55
N LYS A 115 5.02 -3.66 18.99
CA LYS A 115 3.56 -3.47 19.18
C LYS A 115 2.79 -3.81 17.91
N LYS A 116 1.67 -4.48 18.06
CA LYS A 116 0.72 -4.72 16.96
C LYS A 116 -0.09 -3.46 16.64
N TYR A 117 -0.62 -3.39 15.42
CA TYR A 117 -1.34 -2.24 14.88
C TYR A 117 -2.84 -2.52 14.74
N ASP A 118 -3.64 -1.46 14.82
CA ASP A 118 -5.08 -1.52 14.51
C ASP A 118 -5.30 -1.68 13.00
N SER A 119 -4.36 -1.14 12.20
CA SER A 119 -4.41 -1.30 10.75
C SER A 119 -3.02 -1.48 10.14
N VAL A 120 -2.99 -2.21 9.02
CA VAL A 120 -1.85 -2.28 8.09
C VAL A 120 -2.35 -1.81 6.74
N SER A 121 -1.63 -0.90 6.10
CA SER A 121 -1.97 -0.36 4.78
C SER A 121 -0.92 -0.69 3.73
N MET A 122 -1.38 -0.92 2.49
CA MET A 122 -0.51 -1.17 1.34
C MET A 122 -1.17 -0.65 0.05
N ILE A 123 -1.02 0.66 -0.22
CA ILE A 123 -1.75 1.34 -1.27
C ILE A 123 -0.86 1.61 -2.50
N GLY A 124 -1.15 0.92 -3.61
CA GLY A 124 -0.44 1.06 -4.89
C GLY A 124 0.77 0.16 -5.05
N SER A 125 1.05 -0.77 -4.13
CA SER A 125 2.32 -1.50 -4.07
C SER A 125 2.21 -3.02 -4.03
N ILE A 126 1.10 -3.59 -3.57
CA ILE A 126 1.00 -5.06 -3.39
C ILE A 126 1.21 -5.85 -4.69
N THR A 127 0.99 -5.24 -5.84
CA THR A 127 1.26 -5.83 -7.16
C THR A 127 2.73 -6.18 -7.41
N TYR A 128 3.65 -5.60 -6.63
CA TYR A 128 5.09 -5.88 -6.68
C TYR A 128 5.50 -7.07 -5.81
N CYS A 129 4.58 -7.62 -5.01
CA CYS A 129 4.86 -8.71 -4.11
C CYS A 129 5.17 -10.01 -4.86
N LYS A 130 6.32 -10.61 -4.57
CA LYS A 130 6.74 -11.92 -5.10
C LYS A 130 6.14 -13.09 -4.32
N LYS A 131 6.02 -12.93 -3.01
CA LYS A 131 5.65 -14.00 -2.07
C LYS A 131 4.40 -13.59 -1.27
N PRO A 132 3.23 -13.47 -1.93
CA PRO A 132 2.02 -12.95 -1.28
C PRO A 132 1.59 -13.78 -0.06
N LYS A 133 1.76 -15.11 -0.10
CA LYS A 133 1.47 -15.97 1.07
C LYS A 133 2.32 -15.58 2.29
N LYS A 134 3.63 -15.37 2.08
CA LYS A 134 4.53 -14.92 3.15
C LYS A 134 4.13 -13.53 3.66
N LEU A 135 3.79 -12.62 2.76
CA LEU A 135 3.34 -11.27 3.12
C LEU A 135 2.09 -11.31 4.00
N PHE A 136 1.09 -12.14 3.66
CA PHE A 136 -0.13 -12.28 4.45
C PHE A 136 0.13 -12.79 5.86
N LEU A 137 1.08 -13.74 6.04
CA LEU A 137 1.51 -14.19 7.37
C LEU A 137 2.16 -13.06 8.17
N LEU A 138 3.06 -12.28 7.55
CA LEU A 138 3.67 -11.12 8.21
C LEU A 138 2.62 -10.09 8.61
N ILE A 139 1.63 -9.82 7.76
CA ILE A 139 0.54 -8.88 8.06
C ILE A 139 -0.31 -9.41 9.23
N ASN A 140 -0.60 -10.71 9.26
CA ASN A 140 -1.28 -11.32 10.40
C ASN A 140 -0.51 -11.11 11.70
N ASP A 141 0.83 -11.23 11.68
CA ASP A 141 1.67 -10.99 12.85
C ASP A 141 1.65 -9.52 13.30
N TYR A 142 1.55 -8.58 12.35
CA TYR A 142 1.54 -7.15 12.63
C TYR A 142 0.22 -6.63 13.19
N LEU A 143 -0.89 -7.30 12.90
CA LEU A 143 -2.22 -6.86 13.30
C LEU A 143 -2.63 -7.34 14.69
N LYS A 144 -3.32 -6.46 15.42
CA LYS A 144 -4.13 -6.83 16.58
C LYS A 144 -5.30 -7.72 16.13
N LYS A 145 -5.93 -8.46 17.06
CA LYS A 145 -7.23 -9.08 16.83
C LYS A 145 -8.24 -8.00 16.40
N ASN A 146 -9.11 -8.30 15.44
CA ASN A 146 -10.04 -7.36 14.80
C ASN A 146 -9.37 -6.17 14.10
N GLY A 147 -8.04 -6.17 13.97
CA GLY A 147 -7.31 -5.20 13.16
C GLY A 147 -7.51 -5.45 11.67
N ILE A 148 -7.33 -4.41 10.85
CA ILE A 148 -7.62 -4.48 9.42
C ILE A 148 -6.36 -4.36 8.54
N PHE A 149 -6.33 -5.15 7.46
CA PHE A 149 -5.41 -4.98 6.35
C PHE A 149 -6.13 -4.33 5.18
N ILE A 150 -5.74 -3.11 4.82
CA ILE A 150 -6.27 -2.41 3.65
C ILE A 150 -5.22 -2.33 2.55
N PHE A 151 -5.59 -2.73 1.35
CA PHE A 151 -4.69 -2.65 0.20
C PHE A 151 -5.43 -2.30 -1.10
N SER A 152 -4.67 -1.80 -2.08
CA SER A 152 -5.16 -1.62 -3.44
C SER A 152 -4.40 -2.50 -4.41
N HIS A 153 -5.12 -3.17 -5.32
CA HIS A 153 -4.53 -4.08 -6.31
C HIS A 153 -5.05 -3.76 -7.71
N ARG A 154 -4.17 -3.85 -8.72
CA ARG A 154 -4.52 -3.68 -10.14
C ARG A 154 -5.34 -4.87 -10.62
N ILE A 155 -6.43 -4.61 -11.34
CA ILE A 155 -7.37 -5.65 -11.80
C ILE A 155 -6.76 -6.52 -12.90
N ASP A 156 -5.97 -5.93 -13.78
CA ASP A 156 -5.28 -6.66 -14.86
C ASP A 156 -4.25 -7.68 -14.34
N LEU A 157 -3.72 -7.48 -13.14
CA LEU A 157 -2.81 -8.40 -12.47
C LEU A 157 -3.51 -9.33 -11.46
N TRP A 158 -4.74 -9.02 -11.06
CA TRP A 158 -5.49 -9.76 -10.07
C TRP A 158 -5.66 -11.24 -10.43
N LYS A 159 -6.13 -11.50 -11.66
CA LYS A 159 -6.29 -12.88 -12.18
C LYS A 159 -4.93 -13.54 -12.40
N LYS A 160 -3.97 -12.83 -13.00
CA LYS A 160 -2.63 -13.35 -13.29
C LYS A 160 -1.90 -13.80 -12.03
N GLN A 161 -2.10 -13.10 -10.92
CA GLN A 161 -1.50 -13.40 -9.63
C GLN A 161 -2.40 -14.28 -8.74
N ASN A 162 -3.54 -14.74 -9.26
CA ASN A 162 -4.53 -15.60 -8.59
C ASN A 162 -4.93 -15.08 -7.19
N PHE A 163 -5.23 -13.78 -7.10
CA PHE A 163 -5.39 -13.09 -5.83
C PHE A 163 -6.64 -13.49 -5.06
N ASP A 164 -7.71 -13.95 -5.73
CA ASP A 164 -8.88 -14.51 -5.08
C ASP A 164 -8.53 -15.79 -4.31
N SER A 165 -7.74 -16.69 -4.91
CA SER A 165 -7.27 -17.91 -4.25
C SER A 165 -6.34 -17.59 -3.06
N ILE A 166 -5.48 -16.56 -3.19
CA ILE A 166 -4.63 -16.14 -2.07
C ILE A 166 -5.50 -15.69 -0.89
N ILE A 167 -6.49 -14.84 -1.11
CA ILE A 167 -7.39 -14.37 -0.04
C ILE A 167 -8.13 -15.55 0.59
N ASN A 168 -8.68 -16.45 -0.23
CA ASN A 168 -9.42 -17.62 0.24
C ASN A 168 -8.56 -18.58 1.08
N ASN A 169 -7.29 -18.77 0.71
CA ASN A 169 -6.36 -19.62 1.48
C ASN A 169 -6.02 -19.05 2.86
N PHE A 170 -6.35 -17.79 3.11
CA PHE A 170 -6.12 -17.13 4.40
C PHE A 170 -7.39 -16.86 5.19
N ASN A 171 -8.52 -17.51 4.83
CA ASN A 171 -9.81 -17.35 5.51
C ASN A 171 -9.78 -17.74 6.99
N GLN A 172 -8.86 -18.60 7.40
CA GLN A 172 -8.63 -18.94 8.82
C GLN A 172 -7.95 -17.82 9.63
N TYR A 173 -7.35 -16.84 8.97
CA TYR A 173 -6.69 -15.69 9.60
C TYR A 173 -7.42 -14.37 9.38
N PHE A 174 -8.15 -14.28 8.26
CA PHE A 174 -8.76 -13.04 7.81
C PHE A 174 -10.17 -13.26 7.28
N LYS A 175 -11.07 -12.38 7.68
CA LYS A 175 -12.40 -12.20 7.09
C LYS A 175 -12.35 -11.10 6.03
N LEU A 176 -12.82 -11.35 4.82
CA LEU A 176 -13.02 -10.31 3.80
C LEU A 176 -14.21 -9.45 4.19
N ILE A 177 -13.98 -8.19 4.59
CA ILE A 177 -15.05 -7.27 4.99
C ILE A 177 -15.39 -6.23 3.92
N TYR A 178 -14.49 -6.00 2.96
CA TYR A 178 -14.77 -5.11 1.84
C TYR A 178 -13.95 -5.46 0.60
N LYS A 179 -14.61 -5.40 -0.57
CA LYS A 179 -13.98 -5.53 -1.89
C LYS A 179 -14.69 -4.58 -2.85
N SER A 180 -14.04 -3.53 -3.29
CA SER A 180 -14.66 -2.52 -4.16
C SER A 180 -15.00 -3.07 -5.55
N ARG A 181 -15.95 -2.42 -6.23
CA ARG A 181 -16.04 -2.48 -7.70
C ARG A 181 -14.74 -1.91 -8.31
N PRO A 182 -14.50 -2.18 -9.61
CA PRO A 182 -13.37 -1.56 -10.32
C PRO A 182 -13.38 -0.04 -10.25
N LEU A 183 -12.27 0.55 -9.77
CA LEU A 183 -12.10 1.99 -9.63
C LEU A 183 -11.05 2.48 -10.62
N SER A 184 -11.23 3.70 -11.16
CA SER A 184 -10.20 4.35 -11.98
C SER A 184 -8.89 4.48 -11.22
N TYR A 185 -7.78 4.16 -11.88
CA TYR A 185 -6.44 4.18 -11.29
C TYR A 185 -5.71 5.49 -11.61
N LEU A 186 -5.19 5.63 -12.82
CA LEU A 186 -4.46 6.79 -13.30
C LEU A 186 -5.19 7.36 -14.53
N SER A 187 -6.38 7.93 -14.32
CA SER A 187 -7.34 8.24 -15.38
C SER A 187 -6.85 9.28 -16.41
N LYS A 188 -5.84 10.08 -16.04
CA LYS A 188 -5.22 11.08 -16.94
C LYS A 188 -3.83 10.66 -17.45
N ASN A 189 -3.41 9.41 -17.21
CA ASN A 189 -2.18 8.87 -17.79
C ASN A 189 -2.52 8.15 -19.10
N SER A 190 -1.93 8.57 -20.22
CA SER A 190 -2.21 8.01 -21.56
C SER A 190 -1.93 6.51 -21.68
N SER A 191 -0.89 6.01 -21.00
CA SER A 191 -0.52 4.59 -21.00
C SER A 191 -1.47 3.71 -20.19
N PHE A 192 -2.13 4.27 -19.17
CA PHE A 192 -3.06 3.56 -18.28
C PHE A 192 -4.50 3.89 -18.57
N SER A 193 -4.83 5.15 -18.86
CA SER A 193 -6.16 5.69 -19.15
C SER A 193 -7.29 4.97 -18.40
N ASN A 194 -8.41 4.67 -19.09
CA ASN A 194 -9.52 3.93 -18.49
C ASN A 194 -9.37 2.40 -18.55
N LYS A 195 -8.30 1.87 -19.17
CA LYS A 195 -8.07 0.43 -19.34
C LYS A 195 -7.61 -0.21 -18.03
N ILE A 196 -6.74 0.47 -17.26
CA ILE A 196 -6.21 -0.05 -16.00
C ILE A 196 -7.03 0.47 -14.84
N LYS A 197 -7.64 -0.46 -14.09
CA LYS A 197 -8.44 -0.18 -12.89
C LYS A 197 -7.80 -0.85 -11.68
N ILE A 198 -8.18 -0.39 -10.48
CA ILE A 198 -7.80 -1.01 -9.22
C ILE A 198 -9.02 -1.46 -8.45
N ARG A 199 -8.80 -2.35 -7.48
CA ARG A 199 -9.72 -2.63 -6.37
C ARG A 199 -9.08 -2.18 -5.06
N ILE A 200 -9.92 -1.75 -4.13
CA ILE A 200 -9.58 -1.60 -2.73
C ILE A 200 -10.20 -2.76 -2.00
N VAL A 201 -9.42 -3.40 -1.15
CA VAL A 201 -9.82 -4.56 -0.36
C VAL A 201 -9.49 -4.31 1.09
N ILE A 202 -10.38 -4.72 1.99
CA ILE A 202 -10.14 -4.72 3.43
C ILE A 202 -10.41 -6.12 3.96
N LEU A 203 -9.41 -6.65 4.63
CA LEU A 203 -9.46 -7.89 5.38
C LEU A 203 -9.40 -7.56 6.87
N GLU A 204 -10.24 -8.20 7.67
CA GLU A 204 -10.19 -8.08 9.13
C GLU A 204 -9.56 -9.34 9.71
N LYS A 205 -8.61 -9.19 10.64
CA LYS A 205 -8.00 -10.30 11.35
C LYS A 205 -8.99 -10.91 12.33
N ILE A 206 -9.14 -12.24 12.30
CA ILE A 206 -9.98 -13.05 13.19
C ILE A 206 -9.31 -13.22 14.56
#